data_e45c1c455829cd2e1678191c6e57aa41
#
_entry.id   e45c1c455829cd2e1678191c6e57aa41
#
_cell.length_a   1.000
_cell.length_b   1.000
_cell.length_c   1.000
_cell.angle_alpha   90.00
_cell.angle_beta   90.00
_cell.angle_gamma   90.00
#
_symmetry.space_group_name_H-M   'P 1'
#
loop_
_entity.id
_entity.type
_entity.pdbx_description
1 polymer ?
#
loop_
_entity_poly.entity_id
_entity_poly.type
_entity_poly.pdbx_seq_one_letter_code
_entity_poly.pdbx_strand_id
1 'polypeptide(L)'
;VYWLLEKVGLSSEQSNRYPHEFSGGQRQRIGIARALATEPEIIIADEPVSALDVSIQAQIINLMMDLQSEFKLSIIFIAHDLSVVKHISDRVGVMNLGQLVELNTTQEIFSNPNHDYTQELLRAIPEPDPVGREERKIQRLNVK
;
A
#
# COMPACT_ATOMS: atom_id res chain seq x y z
N VAL A 1 18.42 3.69 18.67
CA VAL A 1 18.30 4.46 17.40
C VAL A 1 19.00 3.72 16.26
N TYR A 2 20.30 3.39 16.39
CA TYR A 2 21.09 2.76 15.31
C TYR A 2 20.49 1.44 14.83
N TRP A 3 20.10 0.56 15.75
CA TRP A 3 19.42 -0.70 15.43
C TRP A 3 18.15 -0.49 14.59
N LEU A 4 17.33 0.55 14.90
CA LEU A 4 16.14 0.87 14.11
C LEU A 4 16.48 1.35 12.69
N LEU A 5 17.55 2.13 12.53
CA LEU A 5 18.00 2.56 11.20
C LEU A 5 18.44 1.36 10.35
N GLU A 6 19.20 0.44 10.93
CA GLU A 6 19.63 -0.80 10.26
C GLU A 6 18.42 -1.65 9.84
N LYS A 7 17.39 -1.78 10.70
CA LYS A 7 16.15 -2.51 10.39
C LYS A 7 15.40 -1.97 9.18
N VAL A 8 15.49 -0.68 8.94
CA VAL A 8 14.87 -0.07 7.75
C VAL A 8 15.86 0.12 6.58
N GLY A 9 17.06 -0.47 6.66
CA GLY A 9 18.07 -0.44 5.60
C GLY A 9 18.77 0.91 5.45
N LEU A 10 18.92 1.65 6.54
CA LEU A 10 19.70 2.88 6.62
C LEU A 10 20.96 2.65 7.45
N SER A 11 22.07 3.34 7.12
CA SER A 11 23.30 3.25 7.90
C SER A 11 23.26 4.12 9.15
N SER A 12 23.99 3.72 10.19
CA SER A 12 24.12 4.49 11.44
C SER A 12 24.74 5.88 11.21
N GLU A 13 25.58 6.03 10.19
CA GLU A 13 26.20 7.32 9.82
C GLU A 13 25.16 8.37 9.40
N GLN A 14 24.01 7.93 8.91
CA GLN A 14 22.92 8.80 8.49
C GLN A 14 22.14 9.41 9.67
N SER A 15 22.39 8.94 10.91
CA SER A 15 21.72 9.46 12.11
C SER A 15 21.95 10.95 12.38
N ASN A 16 23.05 11.51 11.88
CA ASN A 16 23.43 12.91 12.07
C ASN A 16 22.97 13.83 10.94
N ARG A 17 22.25 13.30 9.92
CA ARG A 17 21.77 14.09 8.80
C ARG A 17 20.44 14.78 9.10
N TYR A 18 20.23 15.92 8.47
CA TYR A 18 18.97 16.64 8.54
C TYR A 18 17.94 16.06 7.56
N PRO A 19 16.63 16.21 7.80
CA PRO A 19 15.56 15.65 6.95
C PRO A 19 15.66 16.01 5.47
N HIS A 20 16.15 17.20 5.12
CA HIS A 20 16.29 17.66 3.74
C HIS A 20 17.45 16.98 2.97
N GLU A 21 18.35 16.30 3.69
CA GLU A 21 19.46 15.54 3.10
C GLU A 21 19.09 14.11 2.70
N PHE A 22 17.83 13.70 2.94
CA PHE A 22 17.32 12.37 2.63
C PHE A 22 16.42 12.39 1.39
N SER A 23 16.51 11.34 0.57
CA SER A 23 15.53 11.08 -0.49
C SER A 23 14.13 10.81 0.05
N GLY A 24 13.11 10.86 -0.81
CA GLY A 24 11.74 10.52 -0.44
C GLY A 24 11.62 9.13 0.20
N GLY A 25 12.21 8.11 -0.42
CA GLY A 25 12.23 6.75 0.11
C GLY A 25 12.99 6.61 1.43
N GLN A 26 14.10 7.33 1.61
CA GLN A 26 14.82 7.34 2.88
C GLN A 26 14.00 8.02 4.00
N ARG A 27 13.32 9.14 3.70
CA ARG A 27 12.40 9.76 4.68
C ARG A 27 11.28 8.81 5.08
N GLN A 28 10.74 8.04 4.13
CA GLN A 28 9.72 7.03 4.43
C GLN A 28 10.25 5.94 5.35
N ARG A 29 11.46 5.44 5.09
CA ARG A 29 12.14 4.46 5.96
C ARG A 29 12.36 4.98 7.39
N ILE A 30 12.73 6.26 7.53
CA ILE A 30 12.84 6.94 8.83
C ILE A 30 11.47 7.02 9.53
N GLY A 31 10.39 7.33 8.79
CA GLY A 31 9.03 7.33 9.31
C GLY A 31 8.62 5.97 9.88
N ILE A 32 8.94 4.88 9.16
CA ILE A 32 8.71 3.51 9.61
C ILE A 32 9.55 3.20 10.88
N ALA A 33 10.85 3.53 10.87
CA ALA A 33 11.71 3.33 12.03
C ALA A 33 11.19 4.08 13.27
N ARG A 34 10.67 5.29 13.09
CA ARG A 34 10.05 6.08 14.17
C ARG A 34 8.79 5.41 14.72
N ALA A 35 7.94 4.85 13.85
CA ALA A 35 6.75 4.13 14.29
C ALA A 35 7.13 2.87 15.10
N LEU A 36 8.16 2.14 14.69
CA LEU A 36 8.66 0.97 15.39
C LEU A 36 9.32 1.28 16.75
N ALA A 37 9.77 2.51 16.97
CA ALA A 37 10.51 2.89 18.19
C ALA A 37 9.67 2.77 19.47
N THR A 38 8.35 2.74 19.35
CA THR A 38 7.41 2.56 20.47
C THR A 38 7.01 1.11 20.71
N GLU A 39 7.58 0.17 19.97
CA GLU A 39 7.27 -1.27 20.01
C GLU A 39 5.75 -1.53 19.90
N PRO A 40 5.08 -1.01 18.86
CA PRO A 40 3.64 -1.11 18.72
C PRO A 40 3.21 -2.53 18.34
N GLU A 41 1.96 -2.89 18.67
CA GLU A 41 1.30 -4.08 18.14
C GLU A 41 0.62 -3.79 16.79
N ILE A 42 0.22 -2.52 16.55
CA ILE A 42 -0.49 -2.09 15.36
C ILE A 42 0.17 -0.84 14.77
N ILE A 43 0.38 -0.84 13.47
CA ILE A 43 0.85 0.33 12.71
C ILE A 43 -0.26 0.75 11.73
N ILE A 44 -0.59 2.04 11.72
CA ILE A 44 -1.45 2.65 10.70
C ILE A 44 -0.55 3.33 9.67
N ALA A 45 -0.55 2.82 8.45
CA ALA A 45 0.21 3.34 7.32
C ALA A 45 -0.76 4.06 6.37
N ASP A 46 -0.82 5.38 6.49
CA ASP A 46 -1.68 6.24 5.68
C ASP A 46 -0.93 6.71 4.44
N GLU A 47 -1.31 6.18 3.27
CA GLU A 47 -0.68 6.42 1.96
C GLU A 47 0.86 6.37 1.96
N PRO A 48 1.48 5.34 2.53
CA PRO A 48 2.92 5.34 2.81
C PRO A 48 3.80 5.33 1.57
N VAL A 49 3.24 5.13 0.38
CA VAL A 49 4.00 5.03 -0.88
C VAL A 49 3.49 5.97 -1.99
N SER A 50 2.45 6.77 -1.75
CA SER A 50 1.76 7.56 -2.78
C SER A 50 2.66 8.60 -3.49
N ALA A 51 3.67 9.13 -2.81
CA ALA A 51 4.58 10.16 -3.32
C ALA A 51 5.91 9.60 -3.84
N LEU A 52 6.03 8.28 -3.98
CA LEU A 52 7.27 7.60 -4.37
C LEU A 52 7.16 7.05 -5.80
N ASP A 53 8.29 6.93 -6.48
CA ASP A 53 8.35 6.20 -7.76
C ASP A 53 8.11 4.69 -7.55
N VAL A 54 7.66 4.00 -8.61
CA VAL A 54 7.25 2.59 -8.57
C VAL A 54 8.32 1.66 -8.00
N SER A 55 9.60 1.93 -8.32
CA SER A 55 10.71 1.11 -7.85
C SER A 55 10.91 1.25 -6.35
N ILE A 56 10.83 2.46 -5.83
CA ILE A 56 10.95 2.74 -4.39
C ILE A 56 9.70 2.27 -3.64
N GLN A 57 8.50 2.41 -4.23
CA GLN A 57 7.27 1.84 -3.67
C GLN A 57 7.42 0.36 -3.36
N ALA A 58 7.88 -0.44 -4.35
CA ALA A 58 8.09 -1.88 -4.16
C ALA A 58 9.05 -2.19 -3.02
N GLN A 59 10.14 -1.42 -2.88
CA GLN A 59 11.10 -1.58 -1.80
C GLN A 59 10.49 -1.29 -0.42
N ILE A 60 9.66 -0.25 -0.29
CA ILE A 60 8.98 0.10 0.96
C ILE A 60 7.93 -0.95 1.33
N ILE A 61 7.17 -1.45 0.35
CA ILE A 61 6.17 -2.51 0.57
C ILE A 61 6.85 -3.78 1.09
N ASN A 62 7.93 -4.24 0.43
CA ASN A 62 8.67 -5.41 0.88
C ASN A 62 9.24 -5.22 2.29
N LEU A 63 9.83 -4.05 2.57
CA LEU A 63 10.30 -3.71 3.91
C LEU A 63 9.18 -3.82 4.95
N MET A 64 7.98 -3.31 4.66
CA MET A 64 6.84 -3.38 5.59
C MET A 64 6.39 -4.82 5.83
N MET A 65 6.38 -5.67 4.80
CA MET A 65 6.05 -7.09 4.92
C MET A 65 7.10 -7.84 5.77
N ASP A 66 8.38 -7.57 5.56
CA ASP A 66 9.48 -8.15 6.34
C ASP A 66 9.36 -7.78 7.82
N LEU A 67 9.13 -6.49 8.10
CA LEU A 67 8.94 -5.98 9.46
C LEU A 67 7.68 -6.54 10.12
N GLN A 68 6.57 -6.67 9.37
CA GLN A 68 5.34 -7.31 9.84
C GLN A 68 5.60 -8.74 10.31
N SER A 69 6.33 -9.51 9.50
CA SER A 69 6.67 -10.91 9.82
C SER A 69 7.62 -11.00 11.01
N GLU A 70 8.66 -10.16 11.06
CA GLU A 70 9.68 -10.18 12.11
C GLU A 70 9.12 -9.77 13.47
N PHE A 71 8.34 -8.67 13.51
CA PHE A 71 7.78 -8.10 14.75
C PHE A 71 6.36 -8.58 15.05
N LYS A 72 5.77 -9.43 14.20
CA LYS A 72 4.38 -9.90 14.30
C LYS A 72 3.37 -8.76 14.43
N LEU A 73 3.57 -7.71 13.64
CA LEU A 73 2.75 -6.52 13.64
C LEU A 73 1.42 -6.76 12.91
N SER A 74 0.38 -6.09 13.37
CA SER A 74 -0.81 -5.83 12.56
C SER A 74 -0.65 -4.49 11.84
N ILE A 75 -0.87 -4.46 10.51
CA ILE A 75 -0.74 -3.23 9.73
C ILE A 75 -2.10 -2.87 9.12
N ILE A 76 -2.60 -1.67 9.41
CA ILE A 76 -3.71 -1.07 8.68
C ILE A 76 -3.11 -0.20 7.59
N PHE A 77 -3.23 -0.66 6.33
CA PHE A 77 -2.63 -0.01 5.17
C PHE A 77 -3.72 0.75 4.38
N ILE A 78 -3.61 2.08 4.33
CA ILE A 78 -4.52 2.94 3.57
C ILE A 78 -3.84 3.30 2.25
N ALA A 79 -4.48 3.01 1.12
CA ALA A 79 -3.97 3.33 -0.20
C ALA A 79 -5.10 3.50 -1.21
N HIS A 80 -4.79 4.19 -2.30
CA HIS A 80 -5.66 4.33 -3.47
C HIS A 80 -5.22 3.42 -4.64
N ASP A 81 -4.02 2.84 -4.57
CA ASP A 81 -3.54 1.87 -5.58
C ASP A 81 -3.97 0.45 -5.21
N LEU A 82 -4.96 -0.05 -5.95
CA LEU A 82 -5.54 -1.38 -5.74
C LEU A 82 -4.55 -2.52 -6.02
N SER A 83 -3.53 -2.30 -6.87
CA SER A 83 -2.49 -3.29 -7.14
C SER A 83 -1.62 -3.50 -5.90
N VAL A 84 -1.27 -2.43 -5.21
CA VAL A 84 -0.55 -2.46 -3.94
C VAL A 84 -1.38 -3.16 -2.87
N VAL A 85 -2.66 -2.75 -2.71
CA VAL A 85 -3.58 -3.35 -1.74
C VAL A 85 -3.71 -4.86 -1.97
N LYS A 86 -3.89 -5.30 -3.21
CA LYS A 86 -3.99 -6.72 -3.58
C LYS A 86 -2.74 -7.52 -3.18
N HIS A 87 -1.58 -6.89 -3.24
CA HIS A 87 -0.30 -7.55 -2.97
C HIS A 87 0.01 -7.70 -1.47
N ILE A 88 -0.31 -6.66 -0.67
CA ILE A 88 0.13 -6.61 0.74
C ILE A 88 -0.94 -7.07 1.74
N SER A 89 -2.23 -7.07 1.36
CA SER A 89 -3.31 -7.20 2.34
C SER A 89 -3.90 -8.61 2.40
N ASP A 90 -4.18 -9.11 3.60
CA ASP A 90 -4.97 -10.32 3.84
C ASP A 90 -6.47 -10.05 3.72
N ARG A 91 -6.91 -8.90 4.21
CA ARG A 91 -8.29 -8.43 4.19
C ARG A 91 -8.36 -7.00 3.69
N VAL A 92 -9.42 -6.68 2.98
CA VAL A 92 -9.65 -5.34 2.40
C VAL A 92 -10.98 -4.79 2.86
N GLY A 93 -10.94 -3.57 3.39
CA GLY A 93 -12.11 -2.75 3.66
C GLY A 93 -12.26 -1.66 2.61
N VAL A 94 -13.39 -1.62 1.94
CA VAL A 94 -13.72 -0.58 0.97
C VAL A 94 -14.52 0.51 1.64
N MET A 95 -14.03 1.74 1.53
CA MET A 95 -14.71 2.91 2.09
C MET A 95 -15.30 3.79 0.99
N ASN A 96 -16.51 4.26 1.18
CA ASN A 96 -17.19 5.23 0.30
C ASN A 96 -17.92 6.26 1.15
N LEU A 97 -17.70 7.55 0.88
CA LEU A 97 -18.33 8.68 1.58
C LEU A 97 -18.25 8.57 3.12
N GLY A 98 -17.10 8.11 3.63
CA GLY A 98 -16.86 7.96 5.07
C GLY A 98 -17.48 6.71 5.70
N GLN A 99 -18.11 5.82 4.92
CA GLN A 99 -18.69 4.57 5.38
C GLN A 99 -17.89 3.37 4.88
N LEU A 100 -17.73 2.36 5.74
CA LEU A 100 -17.20 1.06 5.35
C LEU A 100 -18.32 0.29 4.63
N VAL A 101 -18.25 0.21 3.30
CA VAL A 101 -19.31 -0.39 2.47
C VAL A 101 -19.10 -1.87 2.21
N GLU A 102 -17.85 -2.34 2.26
CA GLU A 102 -17.53 -3.75 2.12
C GLU A 102 -16.27 -4.12 2.90
N LEU A 103 -16.24 -5.31 3.52
CA LEU A 103 -15.08 -5.85 4.24
C LEU A 103 -15.02 -7.35 4.02
N ASN A 104 -13.95 -7.83 3.39
CA ASN A 104 -13.77 -9.26 3.12
C ASN A 104 -12.29 -9.61 2.97
N THR A 105 -11.98 -10.88 2.71
CA THR A 105 -10.63 -11.29 2.30
C THR A 105 -10.24 -10.63 0.99
N THR A 106 -8.96 -10.42 0.77
CA THR A 106 -8.45 -9.83 -0.48
C THR A 106 -8.94 -10.62 -1.69
N GLN A 107 -8.92 -11.95 -1.61
CA GLN A 107 -9.38 -12.80 -2.69
C GLN A 107 -10.86 -12.52 -3.05
N GLU A 108 -11.77 -12.46 -2.06
CA GLU A 108 -13.19 -12.21 -2.30
C GLU A 108 -13.45 -10.81 -2.86
N ILE A 109 -12.81 -9.78 -2.33
CA ILE A 109 -12.96 -8.41 -2.83
C ILE A 109 -12.57 -8.31 -4.31
N PHE A 110 -11.48 -8.96 -4.72
CA PHE A 110 -10.98 -8.85 -6.10
C PHE A 110 -11.62 -9.83 -7.08
N SER A 111 -12.21 -10.95 -6.63
CA SER A 111 -12.85 -11.94 -7.51
C SER A 111 -14.37 -11.90 -7.53
N ASN A 112 -15.00 -11.54 -6.42
CA ASN A 112 -16.46 -11.57 -6.27
C ASN A 112 -16.97 -10.42 -5.39
N PRO A 113 -16.75 -9.14 -5.78
CA PRO A 113 -17.20 -7.98 -5.01
C PRO A 113 -18.73 -7.92 -4.93
N ASN A 114 -19.25 -7.69 -3.72
CA ASN A 114 -20.70 -7.66 -3.48
C ASN A 114 -21.29 -6.26 -3.64
N HIS A 115 -20.56 -5.21 -3.25
CA HIS A 115 -21.05 -3.84 -3.27
C HIS A 115 -20.82 -3.18 -4.64
N ASP A 116 -21.82 -2.47 -5.17
CA ASP A 116 -21.76 -1.82 -6.48
C ASP A 116 -20.55 -0.88 -6.62
N TYR A 117 -20.27 -0.09 -5.59
CA TYR A 117 -19.11 0.80 -5.57
C TYR A 117 -17.78 0.03 -5.67
N THR A 118 -17.66 -1.12 -5.00
CA THR A 118 -16.45 -1.98 -5.10
C THR A 118 -16.28 -2.49 -6.53
N GLN A 119 -17.37 -2.89 -7.18
CA GLN A 119 -17.36 -3.33 -8.58
C GLN A 119 -16.91 -2.21 -9.52
N GLU A 120 -17.42 -0.99 -9.34
CA GLU A 120 -17.03 0.17 -10.12
C GLU A 120 -15.55 0.50 -9.93
N LEU A 121 -15.07 0.47 -8.68
CA LEU A 121 -13.67 0.72 -8.33
C LEU A 121 -12.74 -0.27 -9.03
N LEU A 122 -13.08 -1.56 -9.01
CA LEU A 122 -12.28 -2.61 -9.65
C LEU A 122 -12.30 -2.53 -11.18
N ARG A 123 -13.44 -2.17 -11.78
CA ARG A 123 -13.55 -1.95 -13.25
C ARG A 123 -12.72 -0.76 -13.73
N ALA A 124 -12.40 0.19 -12.86
CA ALA A 124 -11.56 1.34 -13.18
C ALA A 124 -10.07 1.00 -13.25
N ILE A 125 -9.65 -0.16 -12.75
CA ILE A 125 -8.24 -0.61 -12.83
C ILE A 125 -7.89 -0.82 -14.32
N PRO A 126 -6.82 -0.17 -14.84
CA PRO A 126 -6.36 -0.45 -16.19
C PRO A 126 -5.79 -1.87 -16.24
N GLU A 127 -6.38 -2.75 -17.04
CA GLU A 127 -5.75 -4.03 -17.34
C GLU A 127 -4.54 -3.81 -18.24
N PRO A 128 -3.35 -4.27 -17.85
CA PRO A 128 -2.11 -4.06 -18.62
C PRO A 128 -2.04 -4.91 -19.90
N ASP A 129 -3.02 -5.81 -20.14
CA ASP A 129 -3.03 -6.66 -21.31
C ASP A 129 -3.50 -5.90 -22.57
N PRO A 130 -2.65 -5.76 -23.63
CA PRO A 130 -3.03 -5.13 -24.88
C PRO A 130 -4.00 -5.98 -25.72
N VAL A 131 -4.14 -7.28 -25.46
CA VAL A 131 -5.06 -8.18 -26.16
C VAL A 131 -6.50 -7.90 -25.71
N GLY A 132 -7.37 -7.55 -26.64
CA GLY A 132 -8.78 -7.22 -26.36
C GLY A 132 -9.05 -5.74 -26.00
N ARG A 133 -8.09 -4.84 -26.19
CA ARG A 133 -8.25 -3.40 -25.91
C ARG A 133 -9.44 -2.76 -26.67
N GLU A 134 -9.70 -3.19 -27.90
CA GLU A 134 -10.81 -2.66 -28.72
C GLU A 134 -12.16 -3.16 -28.24
N GLU A 135 -12.29 -4.42 -27.85
CA GLU A 135 -13.54 -4.98 -27.34
C GLU A 135 -13.96 -4.33 -26.01
N ARG A 136 -12.98 -4.10 -25.11
CA ARG A 136 -13.19 -3.39 -23.84
C ARG A 136 -13.58 -1.91 -24.04
N LYS A 137 -13.06 -1.26 -25.07
CA LYS A 137 -13.44 0.11 -25.43
C LYS A 137 -14.89 0.21 -25.86
N ILE A 138 -15.37 -0.77 -26.60
CA ILE A 138 -16.77 -0.86 -27.04
C ILE A 138 -17.71 -1.12 -25.86
N GLN A 139 -17.32 -2.02 -24.91
CA GLN A 139 -18.12 -2.28 -23.72
C GLN A 139 -18.26 -1.04 -22.82
N ARG A 140 -17.21 -0.24 -22.65
CA ARG A 140 -17.25 1.03 -21.87
C ARG A 140 -18.12 2.11 -22.50
N LEU A 141 -18.28 2.10 -23.83
CA LEU A 141 -19.13 3.06 -24.55
C LEU A 141 -20.61 2.66 -24.51
N ASN A 142 -20.94 1.39 -24.26
CA ASN A 142 -22.31 0.88 -24.21
C ASN A 142 -22.94 0.90 -22.82
N VAL A 143 -22.20 1.35 -21.79
CA VAL A 143 -22.72 1.59 -20.42
C VAL A 143 -22.98 3.09 -20.27
N LYS A 144 -24.12 3.53 -20.82
CA LYS A 144 -24.74 4.83 -20.55
C LYS A 144 -26.19 4.62 -20.20
#